data_ef809c4b5bd24ac85d96f3f622085026
#
_entry.id   ef809c4b5bd24ac85d96f3f622085026
#
_cell.length_a   1.000
_cell.length_b   1.000
_cell.length_c   1.000
_cell.angle_alpha   90.00
_cell.angle_beta   90.00
_cell.angle_gamma   90.00
#
_symmetry.space_group_name_H-M   'P 1'
#
loop_
_entity.id
_entity.type
_entity.pdbx_description
1 polymer ?
#
loop_
_entity_poly.entity_id
_entity_poly.type
_entity_poly.pdbx_seq_one_letter_code
_entity_poly.pdbx_strand_id
1 'polypeptide(L)'
;YIKRVRDKQLVVAVIDIDNYEDSIENIAESKQSFVVGLIDKYIYDYFERVNAFVKKIDEDRFIAAFTYDGLSVFIKDQFSILETVKSVDIGKDVIQPTLSIGIGAGSDKYTETHDKAKAALFLALGRGGDQAVIKNGEKVSYFGGKVQMMEKNTRVKIRVKAQAMKQIIEANDNVIVMGHQNPDIDAFGAAVGIYEVARHL
;
A
#
# COMPACT_ATOMS: atom_id res chain seq x y z
N TYR A 1 -8.98 29.79 -19.92
CA TYR A 1 -8.75 30.23 -18.54
C TYR A 1 -9.02 29.10 -17.55
N ILE A 2 -10.19 28.48 -17.56
CA ILE A 2 -10.60 27.38 -16.66
C ILE A 2 -9.64 26.17 -16.74
N LYS A 3 -9.20 25.78 -17.94
CA LYS A 3 -8.24 24.69 -18.14
C LYS A 3 -6.90 25.00 -17.46
N ARG A 4 -6.36 26.23 -17.63
CA ARG A 4 -5.10 26.64 -17.00
C ARG A 4 -5.16 26.68 -15.46
N VAL A 5 -6.31 27.03 -14.88
CA VAL A 5 -6.49 27.02 -13.42
C VAL A 5 -6.50 25.58 -12.90
N ARG A 6 -7.20 24.67 -13.57
CA ARG A 6 -7.23 23.24 -13.21
C ARG A 6 -5.86 22.59 -13.36
N ASP A 7 -5.10 22.90 -14.40
CA ASP A 7 -3.80 22.31 -14.66
C ASP A 7 -2.78 22.64 -13.55
N LYS A 8 -3.01 23.73 -12.80
CA LYS A 8 -2.21 24.16 -11.65
C LYS A 8 -2.73 23.68 -10.28
N GLN A 9 -3.87 22.99 -10.22
CA GLN A 9 -4.37 22.46 -8.96
C GLN A 9 -3.40 21.44 -8.38
N LEU A 10 -3.27 21.46 -7.07
CA LEU A 10 -2.42 20.52 -6.34
C LEU A 10 -3.03 19.11 -6.40
N VAL A 11 -2.19 18.15 -6.67
CA VAL A 11 -2.44 16.73 -6.53
C VAL A 11 -1.51 16.17 -5.47
N VAL A 12 -2.03 15.32 -4.62
CA VAL A 12 -1.25 14.61 -3.60
C VAL A 12 -1.31 13.11 -3.89
N ALA A 13 -0.16 12.46 -3.83
CA ALA A 13 -0.06 11.00 -3.83
C ALA A 13 0.51 10.53 -2.49
N VAL A 14 -0.06 9.46 -1.96
CA VAL A 14 0.51 8.66 -0.88
C VAL A 14 0.90 7.32 -1.49
N ILE A 15 2.15 6.93 -1.30
CA ILE A 15 2.74 5.74 -1.88
C ILE A 15 3.17 4.82 -0.75
N ASP A 16 2.77 3.57 -0.82
CA ASP A 16 3.11 2.50 0.13
C ASP A 16 3.87 1.39 -0.61
N ILE A 17 4.95 0.90 -0.03
CA ILE A 17 5.65 -0.30 -0.50
C ILE A 17 4.97 -1.50 0.16
N ASP A 18 4.20 -2.25 -0.63
CA ASP A 18 3.47 -3.41 -0.14
C ASP A 18 4.43 -4.52 0.32
N ASN A 19 4.09 -5.21 1.39
CA ASN A 19 4.87 -6.32 1.95
C ASN A 19 6.33 -5.95 2.27
N TYR A 20 6.59 -4.71 2.69
CA TYR A 20 7.95 -4.19 2.91
C TYR A 20 8.75 -5.10 3.85
N GLU A 21 8.23 -5.41 5.03
CA GLU A 21 8.90 -6.29 6.00
C GLU A 21 9.18 -7.67 5.41
N ASP A 22 8.15 -8.34 4.88
CA ASP A 22 8.28 -9.67 4.28
C ASP A 22 9.25 -9.70 3.09
N SER A 23 9.32 -8.61 2.33
CA SER A 23 10.18 -8.49 1.15
C SER A 23 11.63 -8.16 1.53
N ILE A 24 11.86 -7.37 2.57
CA ILE A 24 13.20 -6.88 2.93
C ILE A 24 13.86 -7.76 3.98
N GLU A 25 13.15 -8.24 5.00
CA GLU A 25 13.74 -9.08 6.06
C GLU A 25 14.27 -10.42 5.53
N ASN A 26 13.68 -10.96 4.47
CA ASN A 26 14.11 -12.22 3.85
C ASN A 26 15.27 -12.06 2.85
N ILE A 27 15.73 -10.84 2.60
CA ILE A 27 16.93 -10.58 1.78
C ILE A 27 18.18 -10.65 2.67
N ALA A 28 19.29 -11.15 2.12
CA ALA A 28 20.58 -11.11 2.83
C ALA A 28 20.91 -9.67 3.29
N GLU A 29 21.25 -9.50 4.58
CA GLU A 29 21.45 -8.19 5.22
C GLU A 29 22.37 -7.26 4.42
N SER A 30 23.42 -7.80 3.80
CA SER A 30 24.33 -7.05 2.92
C SER A 30 23.68 -6.45 1.67
N LYS A 31 22.49 -6.93 1.27
CA LYS A 31 21.75 -6.46 0.09
C LYS A 31 20.53 -5.59 0.45
N GLN A 32 20.05 -5.65 1.67
CA GLN A 32 18.83 -4.94 2.08
C GLN A 32 18.91 -3.44 1.78
N SER A 33 19.97 -2.77 2.26
CA SER A 33 20.16 -1.34 2.04
C SER A 33 20.24 -0.97 0.54
N PHE A 34 20.84 -1.84 -0.27
CA PHE A 34 20.92 -1.61 -1.72
C PHE A 34 19.54 -1.72 -2.38
N VAL A 35 18.76 -2.75 -2.04
CA VAL A 35 17.40 -2.96 -2.59
C VAL A 35 16.47 -1.83 -2.19
N VAL A 36 16.47 -1.45 -0.91
CA VAL A 36 15.69 -0.31 -0.40
C VAL A 36 16.07 0.98 -1.13
N GLY A 37 17.38 1.27 -1.24
CA GLY A 37 17.84 2.45 -1.95
C GLY A 37 17.50 2.47 -3.44
N LEU A 38 17.41 1.29 -4.07
CA LEU A 38 17.01 1.17 -5.48
C LEU A 38 15.51 1.44 -5.65
N ILE A 39 14.66 0.92 -4.75
CA ILE A 39 13.21 1.18 -4.76
C ILE A 39 12.97 2.67 -4.51
N ASP A 40 13.63 3.24 -3.49
CA ASP A 40 13.55 4.67 -3.18
C ASP A 40 13.92 5.51 -4.41
N LYS A 41 15.03 5.16 -5.06
CA LYS A 41 15.47 5.84 -6.29
C LYS A 41 14.42 5.78 -7.39
N TYR A 42 13.80 4.62 -7.64
CA TYR A 42 12.76 4.50 -8.65
C TYR A 42 11.55 5.38 -8.35
N ILE A 43 11.15 5.48 -7.08
CA ILE A 43 10.05 6.35 -6.67
C ILE A 43 10.42 7.82 -6.91
N TYR A 44 11.60 8.27 -6.47
CA TYR A 44 12.05 9.64 -6.70
C TYR A 44 12.15 9.96 -8.18
N ASP A 45 12.85 9.15 -8.98
CA ASP A 45 13.04 9.36 -10.43
C ASP A 45 11.69 9.41 -11.18
N TYR A 46 10.74 8.58 -10.78
CA TYR A 46 9.42 8.54 -11.41
C TYR A 46 8.64 9.84 -11.22
N PHE A 47 8.61 10.33 -9.99
CA PHE A 47 7.87 11.54 -9.65
C PHE A 47 8.61 12.82 -10.06
N GLU A 48 9.94 12.81 -10.18
CA GLU A 48 10.73 13.91 -10.71
C GLU A 48 10.34 14.26 -12.16
N ARG A 49 9.88 13.30 -12.95
CA ARG A 49 9.40 13.51 -14.34
C ARG A 49 8.34 14.62 -14.46
N VAL A 50 7.62 14.91 -13.39
CA VAL A 50 6.58 15.96 -13.33
C VAL A 50 6.92 17.08 -12.34
N ASN A 51 8.20 17.19 -11.96
CA ASN A 51 8.68 18.13 -10.94
C ASN A 51 7.90 18.03 -9.62
N ALA A 52 7.57 16.81 -9.20
CA ALA A 52 6.89 16.59 -7.94
C ALA A 52 7.82 16.82 -6.75
N PHE A 53 7.29 17.39 -5.69
CA PHE A 53 7.93 17.32 -4.38
C PHE A 53 7.65 15.93 -3.81
N VAL A 54 8.71 15.19 -3.47
CA VAL A 54 8.60 13.84 -2.89
C VAL A 54 9.32 13.81 -1.55
N LYS A 55 8.68 13.20 -0.55
CA LYS A 55 9.26 12.98 0.77
C LYS A 55 8.95 11.58 1.27
N LYS A 56 9.98 10.88 1.70
CA LYS A 56 9.84 9.64 2.46
C LYS A 56 9.40 10.01 3.89
N ILE A 57 8.29 9.45 4.36
CA ILE A 57 7.70 9.77 5.67
C ILE A 57 7.79 8.60 6.66
N ASP A 58 7.98 7.39 6.14
CA ASP A 58 8.23 6.18 6.91
C ASP A 58 9.13 5.24 6.09
N GLU A 59 9.55 4.10 6.64
CA GLU A 59 10.43 3.14 5.96
C GLU A 59 9.83 2.62 4.65
N ASP A 60 8.52 2.44 4.61
CA ASP A 60 7.74 1.90 3.49
C ASP A 60 6.86 2.96 2.80
N ARG A 61 6.83 4.21 3.31
CA ARG A 61 5.84 5.20 2.88
C ARG A 61 6.41 6.51 2.40
N PHE A 62 5.83 7.00 1.29
CA PHE A 62 6.16 8.30 0.70
C PHE A 62 4.91 9.16 0.51
N ILE A 63 5.14 10.47 0.49
CA ILE A 63 4.17 11.45 0.03
C ILE A 63 4.76 12.21 -1.15
N ALA A 64 3.95 12.43 -2.17
CA ALA A 64 4.33 13.28 -3.31
C ALA A 64 3.26 14.36 -3.54
N ALA A 65 3.73 15.54 -3.94
CA ALA A 65 2.86 16.69 -4.27
C ALA A 65 3.29 17.26 -5.62
N PHE A 66 2.32 17.41 -6.54
CA PHE A 66 2.56 17.86 -7.91
C PHE A 66 1.30 18.51 -8.49
N THR A 67 1.36 18.96 -9.72
CA THR A 67 0.25 19.64 -10.37
C THR A 67 -0.63 18.69 -11.18
N TYR A 68 -1.85 19.09 -11.50
CA TYR A 68 -2.82 18.25 -12.20
C TYR A 68 -2.39 17.89 -13.63
N ASP A 69 -1.63 18.74 -14.30
CA ASP A 69 -1.02 18.40 -15.60
C ASP A 69 -0.01 17.26 -15.47
N GLY A 70 0.76 17.21 -14.38
CA GLY A 70 1.64 16.09 -14.05
C GLY A 70 0.88 14.76 -13.89
N LEU A 71 -0.32 14.79 -13.27
CA LEU A 71 -1.17 13.60 -13.17
C LEU A 71 -1.51 13.01 -14.55
N SER A 72 -1.72 13.87 -15.55
CA SER A 72 -2.00 13.43 -16.91
C SER A 72 -0.84 12.67 -17.56
N VAL A 73 0.40 12.93 -17.15
CA VAL A 73 1.59 12.17 -17.58
C VAL A 73 1.53 10.75 -17.04
N PHE A 74 1.25 10.59 -15.75
CA PHE A 74 1.17 9.28 -15.11
C PHE A 74 -0.01 8.44 -15.61
N ILE A 75 -1.16 9.08 -15.89
CA ILE A 75 -2.31 8.39 -16.50
C ILE A 75 -1.97 7.84 -17.88
N LYS A 76 -1.27 8.61 -18.73
CA LYS A 76 -0.83 8.16 -20.06
C LYS A 76 0.18 7.03 -19.99
N ASP A 77 1.05 7.08 -19.01
CA ASP A 77 2.08 6.09 -18.72
C ASP A 77 1.52 4.83 -18.03
N GLN A 78 0.21 4.82 -17.69
CA GLN A 78 -0.46 3.72 -16.97
C GLN A 78 0.25 3.33 -15.66
N PHE A 79 0.93 4.28 -15.02
CA PHE A 79 1.69 4.06 -13.79
C PHE A 79 2.76 2.95 -13.94
N SER A 80 3.62 3.08 -14.95
CA SER A 80 4.68 2.12 -15.26
C SER A 80 5.62 1.81 -14.08
N ILE A 81 5.69 2.68 -13.08
CA ILE A 81 6.45 2.45 -11.85
C ILE A 81 6.04 1.17 -11.13
N LEU A 82 4.77 0.77 -11.20
CA LEU A 82 4.27 -0.47 -10.59
C LEU A 82 5.04 -1.69 -11.12
N GLU A 83 5.28 -1.75 -12.42
CA GLU A 83 6.07 -2.83 -13.03
C GLU A 83 7.58 -2.65 -12.82
N THR A 84 8.05 -1.39 -12.76
CA THR A 84 9.47 -1.09 -12.52
C THR A 84 9.93 -1.62 -11.16
N VAL A 85 9.14 -1.40 -10.10
CA VAL A 85 9.50 -1.89 -8.76
C VAL A 85 9.47 -3.40 -8.69
N LYS A 86 8.53 -4.07 -9.33
CA LYS A 86 8.50 -5.54 -9.43
C LYS A 86 9.70 -6.14 -10.15
N SER A 87 10.38 -5.38 -10.99
CA SER A 87 11.55 -5.85 -11.74
C SER A 87 12.83 -5.84 -10.91
N VAL A 88 12.81 -5.34 -9.67
CA VAL A 88 13.97 -5.36 -8.77
C VAL A 88 14.32 -6.80 -8.42
N ASP A 89 15.55 -7.22 -8.73
CA ASP A 89 16.04 -8.55 -8.39
C ASP A 89 16.40 -8.65 -6.91
N ILE A 90 15.55 -9.30 -6.15
CA ILE A 90 15.72 -9.52 -4.69
C ILE A 90 16.01 -10.99 -4.35
N GLY A 91 16.08 -11.88 -5.37
CA GLY A 91 16.26 -13.32 -5.19
C GLY A 91 15.00 -14.13 -5.50
N LYS A 92 15.19 -15.46 -5.66
CA LYS A 92 14.12 -16.34 -6.19
C LYS A 92 13.06 -16.73 -5.16
N ASP A 93 13.39 -16.76 -3.88
CA ASP A 93 12.52 -17.26 -2.80
C ASP A 93 11.99 -16.14 -1.92
N VAL A 94 12.06 -14.89 -2.36
CA VAL A 94 11.64 -13.71 -1.61
C VAL A 94 10.37 -13.13 -2.24
N ILE A 95 9.47 -12.64 -1.40
CA ILE A 95 8.24 -11.95 -1.86
C ILE A 95 8.64 -10.64 -2.54
N GLN A 96 8.29 -10.48 -3.81
CA GLN A 96 8.59 -9.26 -4.57
C GLN A 96 7.85 -8.06 -3.98
N PRO A 97 8.53 -6.93 -3.74
CA PRO A 97 7.88 -5.70 -3.34
C PRO A 97 7.00 -5.19 -4.47
N THR A 98 5.83 -4.69 -4.12
CA THR A 98 4.93 -3.98 -5.02
C THR A 98 4.62 -2.59 -4.47
N LEU A 99 3.97 -1.76 -5.25
CA LEU A 99 3.55 -0.43 -4.80
C LEU A 99 2.03 -0.30 -4.80
N SER A 100 1.51 0.28 -3.73
CA SER A 100 0.17 0.82 -3.68
C SER A 100 0.23 2.34 -3.68
N ILE A 101 -0.46 2.98 -4.64
CA ILE A 101 -0.43 4.43 -4.81
C ILE A 101 -1.86 4.97 -4.71
N GLY A 102 -2.10 5.82 -3.71
CA GLY A 102 -3.35 6.56 -3.57
C GLY A 102 -3.17 8.00 -3.99
N ILE A 103 -3.98 8.49 -4.92
CA ILE A 103 -3.88 9.85 -5.47
C ILE A 103 -5.18 10.60 -5.23
N GLY A 104 -5.06 11.77 -4.61
CA GLY A 104 -6.13 12.74 -4.41
C GLY A 104 -6.00 13.91 -5.37
N ALA A 105 -7.12 14.32 -5.98
CA ALA A 105 -7.21 15.45 -6.88
C ALA A 105 -8.59 16.11 -6.83
N GLY A 106 -8.76 17.25 -7.49
CA GLY A 106 -10.04 17.90 -7.70
C GLY A 106 -10.64 18.48 -6.41
N SER A 107 -9.82 19.08 -5.56
CA SER A 107 -10.25 19.89 -4.43
C SER A 107 -9.42 21.18 -4.38
N ASP A 108 -10.04 22.25 -3.92
CA ASP A 108 -9.37 23.54 -3.68
C ASP A 108 -8.67 23.59 -2.32
N LYS A 109 -8.96 22.61 -1.43
CA LYS A 109 -8.34 22.51 -0.11
C LYS A 109 -7.28 21.41 -0.09
N TYR A 110 -6.09 21.74 0.38
CA TYR A 110 -4.96 20.80 0.46
C TYR A 110 -5.23 19.62 1.39
N THR A 111 -5.91 19.86 2.51
CA THR A 111 -6.30 18.80 3.45
C THR A 111 -7.24 17.78 2.80
N GLU A 112 -8.27 18.24 2.10
CA GLU A 112 -9.21 17.37 1.37
C GLU A 112 -8.49 16.57 0.26
N THR A 113 -7.54 17.18 -0.44
CA THR A 113 -6.74 16.50 -1.46
C THR A 113 -5.92 15.36 -0.84
N HIS A 114 -5.31 15.59 0.31
CA HIS A 114 -4.58 14.58 1.06
C HIS A 114 -5.50 13.47 1.60
N ASP A 115 -6.66 13.82 2.14
CA ASP A 115 -7.63 12.82 2.63
C ASP A 115 -8.17 11.95 1.48
N LYS A 116 -8.39 12.54 0.31
CA LYS A 116 -8.71 11.77 -0.91
C LYS A 116 -7.59 10.83 -1.30
N ALA A 117 -6.32 11.25 -1.18
CA ALA A 117 -5.16 10.39 -1.46
C ALA A 117 -5.10 9.20 -0.50
N LYS A 118 -5.30 9.43 0.81
CA LYS A 118 -5.39 8.34 1.80
C LYS A 118 -6.55 7.39 1.52
N ALA A 119 -7.73 7.92 1.23
CA ALA A 119 -8.89 7.09 0.89
C ALA A 119 -8.64 6.26 -0.39
N ALA A 120 -7.95 6.82 -1.38
CA ALA A 120 -7.56 6.11 -2.60
C ALA A 120 -6.54 5.01 -2.31
N LEU A 121 -5.53 5.28 -1.44
CA LEU A 121 -4.58 4.26 -0.99
C LEU A 121 -5.29 3.11 -0.25
N PHE A 122 -6.21 3.43 0.64
CA PHE A 122 -7.01 2.42 1.33
C PHE A 122 -7.78 1.51 0.35
N LEU A 123 -8.33 2.09 -0.73
CA LEU A 123 -8.98 1.32 -1.80
C LEU A 123 -7.98 0.42 -2.55
N ALA A 124 -6.74 0.91 -2.79
CA ALA A 124 -5.68 0.11 -3.42
C ALA A 124 -5.32 -1.09 -2.55
N LEU A 125 -5.02 -0.85 -1.27
CA LEU A 125 -4.66 -1.90 -0.31
C LEU A 125 -5.81 -2.90 -0.08
N GLY A 126 -7.05 -2.41 0.04
CA GLY A 126 -8.25 -3.26 0.21
C GLY A 126 -8.51 -4.19 -0.98
N ARG A 127 -7.97 -3.89 -2.16
CA ARG A 127 -8.04 -4.74 -3.37
C ARG A 127 -6.82 -5.64 -3.55
N GLY A 128 -5.91 -5.63 -2.60
CA GLY A 128 -4.74 -6.51 -2.58
C GLY A 128 -3.42 -5.83 -2.99
N GLY A 129 -3.39 -4.50 -3.06
CA GLY A 129 -2.20 -3.74 -3.40
C GLY A 129 -1.84 -3.78 -4.89
N ASP A 130 -0.58 -3.45 -5.23
CA ASP A 130 -0.02 -3.50 -6.58
C ASP A 130 -0.81 -2.67 -7.60
N GLN A 131 -1.25 -1.48 -7.21
CA GLN A 131 -2.08 -0.63 -8.06
C GLN A 131 -2.02 0.84 -7.68
N ALA A 132 -2.33 1.71 -8.63
CA ALA A 132 -2.58 3.11 -8.39
C ALA A 132 -4.09 3.40 -8.46
N VAL A 133 -4.61 4.12 -7.48
CA VAL A 133 -6.01 4.56 -7.41
C VAL A 133 -6.06 6.07 -7.36
N ILE A 134 -6.85 6.67 -8.24
CA ILE A 134 -7.06 8.12 -8.28
C ILE A 134 -8.47 8.43 -7.79
N LYS A 135 -8.59 9.28 -6.78
CA LYS A 135 -9.85 9.87 -6.35
C LYS A 135 -9.88 11.36 -6.74
N ASN A 136 -10.64 11.66 -7.79
CA ASN A 136 -10.80 13.01 -8.33
C ASN A 136 -12.26 13.45 -8.19
N GLY A 137 -12.54 14.27 -7.19
CA GLY A 137 -13.92 14.52 -6.76
C GLY A 137 -14.59 13.20 -6.34
N GLU A 138 -15.72 12.90 -6.93
CA GLU A 138 -16.47 11.64 -6.72
C GLU A 138 -16.00 10.50 -7.62
N LYS A 139 -15.20 10.81 -8.64
CA LYS A 139 -14.73 9.79 -9.58
C LYS A 139 -13.52 9.04 -9.03
N VAL A 140 -13.59 7.72 -9.07
CA VAL A 140 -12.47 6.82 -8.75
C VAL A 140 -12.00 6.10 -10.02
N SER A 141 -10.68 6.06 -10.23
CA SER A 141 -10.06 5.36 -11.35
C SER A 141 -8.94 4.45 -10.83
N TYR A 142 -8.78 3.29 -11.44
CA TYR A 142 -7.83 2.25 -11.05
C TYR A 142 -6.85 1.97 -12.16
N PHE A 143 -5.57 1.76 -11.83
CA PHE A 143 -4.47 1.45 -12.75
C PHE A 143 -3.61 0.34 -12.13
N GLY A 144 -3.17 -0.61 -12.95
CA GLY A 144 -2.47 -1.79 -12.45
C GLY A 144 -3.43 -2.80 -11.79
N GLY A 145 -2.88 -3.68 -11.00
CA GLY A 145 -3.63 -4.71 -10.28
C GLY A 145 -4.08 -5.89 -11.16
N LYS A 146 -3.53 -7.07 -10.93
CA LYS A 146 -4.06 -8.33 -11.49
C LYS A 146 -5.20 -8.83 -10.60
N VAL A 147 -6.40 -8.34 -10.85
CA VAL A 147 -7.63 -8.57 -10.06
C VAL A 147 -7.99 -10.05 -9.82
N GLN A 148 -7.36 -11.02 -10.48
CA GLN A 148 -7.80 -12.43 -10.41
C GLN A 148 -6.90 -13.40 -9.63
N MET A 149 -5.63 -13.09 -9.37
CA MET A 149 -4.74 -14.07 -8.71
C MET A 149 -4.58 -13.89 -7.19
N MET A 150 -4.69 -12.68 -6.65
CA MET A 150 -4.46 -12.44 -5.21
C MET A 150 -5.65 -12.84 -4.34
N GLU A 151 -6.89 -12.73 -4.82
CA GLU A 151 -8.06 -13.17 -4.02
C GLU A 151 -8.01 -14.66 -3.67
N LYS A 152 -7.56 -15.52 -4.58
CA LYS A 152 -7.40 -16.96 -4.32
C LYS A 152 -6.29 -17.25 -3.32
N ASN A 153 -5.12 -16.60 -3.45
CA ASN A 153 -3.99 -16.88 -2.56
C ASN A 153 -4.19 -16.32 -1.15
N THR A 154 -4.77 -15.11 -1.04
CA THR A 154 -5.07 -14.51 0.27
C THR A 154 -6.13 -15.32 1.01
N ARG A 155 -7.22 -15.75 0.35
CA ARG A 155 -8.25 -16.61 0.97
C ARG A 155 -7.70 -17.97 1.37
N VAL A 156 -6.81 -18.56 0.60
CA VAL A 156 -6.15 -19.83 0.96
C VAL A 156 -5.22 -19.63 2.15
N LYS A 157 -4.37 -18.59 2.14
CA LYS A 157 -3.50 -18.26 3.29
C LYS A 157 -4.30 -17.95 4.55
N ILE A 158 -5.38 -17.17 4.45
CA ILE A 158 -6.27 -16.88 5.58
C ILE A 158 -6.89 -18.17 6.12
N ARG A 159 -7.39 -19.06 5.27
CA ARG A 159 -7.96 -20.36 5.71
C ARG A 159 -6.91 -21.25 6.37
N VAL A 160 -5.72 -21.33 5.81
CA VAL A 160 -4.61 -22.11 6.40
C VAL A 160 -4.22 -21.55 7.76
N LYS A 161 -4.06 -20.22 7.88
CA LYS A 161 -3.78 -19.56 9.18
C LYS A 161 -4.91 -19.77 10.18
N ALA A 162 -6.17 -19.64 9.76
CA ALA A 162 -7.32 -19.88 10.62
C ALA A 162 -7.37 -21.33 11.11
N GLN A 163 -7.10 -22.30 10.21
CA GLN A 163 -7.06 -23.71 10.58
C GLN A 163 -5.91 -24.03 11.53
N ALA A 164 -4.72 -23.47 11.29
CA ALA A 164 -3.58 -23.61 12.20
C ALA A 164 -3.89 -23.02 13.59
N MET A 165 -4.49 -21.83 13.63
CA MET A 165 -4.89 -21.19 14.87
C MET A 165 -5.95 -22.00 15.62
N LYS A 166 -6.95 -22.54 14.91
CA LYS A 166 -7.93 -23.46 15.49
C LYS A 166 -7.24 -24.66 16.17
N GLN A 167 -6.32 -25.32 15.48
CA GLN A 167 -5.58 -26.48 16.03
C GLN A 167 -4.76 -26.10 17.27
N ILE A 168 -4.16 -24.90 17.29
CA ILE A 168 -3.40 -24.43 18.47
C ILE A 168 -4.34 -24.20 19.65
N ILE A 169 -5.51 -23.60 19.43
CA ILE A 169 -6.51 -23.35 20.47
C ILE A 169 -7.05 -24.69 21.01
N GLU A 170 -7.45 -25.61 20.15
CA GLU A 170 -7.97 -26.93 20.53
C GLU A 170 -6.94 -27.84 21.25
N ALA A 171 -5.64 -27.61 21.01
CA ALA A 171 -4.57 -28.39 21.62
C ALA A 171 -4.14 -27.87 23.01
N ASN A 172 -4.69 -26.77 23.50
CA ASN A 172 -4.28 -26.15 24.76
C ASN A 172 -5.49 -25.85 25.67
N ASP A 173 -5.38 -26.23 26.93
CA ASP A 173 -6.44 -26.01 27.93
C ASP A 173 -6.56 -24.53 28.36
N ASN A 174 -5.54 -23.72 28.14
CA ASN A 174 -5.53 -22.32 28.51
C ASN A 174 -5.00 -21.47 27.34
N VAL A 175 -5.80 -20.50 26.88
CA VAL A 175 -5.47 -19.58 25.81
C VAL A 175 -5.50 -18.15 26.35
N ILE A 176 -4.38 -17.44 26.23
CA ILE A 176 -4.28 -16.03 26.59
C ILE A 176 -4.23 -15.21 25.31
N VAL A 177 -5.17 -14.27 25.17
CA VAL A 177 -5.22 -13.33 24.04
C VAL A 177 -4.75 -11.96 24.50
N MET A 178 -3.70 -11.44 23.88
CA MET A 178 -3.12 -10.14 24.21
C MET A 178 -2.93 -9.30 22.96
N GLY A 179 -3.20 -8.00 23.05
CA GLY A 179 -2.82 -7.03 22.04
C GLY A 179 -1.37 -6.57 22.18
N HIS A 180 -0.91 -5.71 21.27
CA HIS A 180 0.41 -5.07 21.37
C HIS A 180 0.46 -4.08 22.55
N GLN A 181 1.68 -3.62 22.91
CA GLN A 181 1.96 -2.85 24.12
C GLN A 181 1.13 -1.55 24.28
N ASN A 182 0.79 -0.89 23.17
CA ASN A 182 -0.10 0.28 23.14
C ASN A 182 -1.34 -0.05 22.29
N PRO A 183 -2.32 -0.81 22.82
CA PRO A 183 -3.42 -1.34 22.03
C PRO A 183 -4.32 -0.20 21.57
N ASP A 184 -4.60 -0.20 20.28
CA ASP A 184 -5.63 0.62 19.66
C ASP A 184 -6.98 -0.12 19.61
N ILE A 185 -8.00 0.54 19.07
CA ILE A 185 -9.34 -0.05 18.99
C ILE A 185 -9.39 -1.26 18.06
N ASP A 186 -8.50 -1.33 17.06
CA ASP A 186 -8.41 -2.46 16.14
C ASP A 186 -7.79 -3.69 16.82
N ALA A 187 -6.72 -3.50 17.61
CA ALA A 187 -6.12 -4.54 18.43
C ALA A 187 -7.12 -5.08 19.45
N PHE A 188 -7.91 -4.19 20.08
CA PHE A 188 -8.96 -4.61 21.01
C PHE A 188 -10.06 -5.42 20.31
N GLY A 189 -10.56 -4.94 19.16
CA GLY A 189 -11.57 -5.64 18.37
C GLY A 189 -11.10 -7.02 17.89
N ALA A 190 -9.85 -7.12 17.44
CA ALA A 190 -9.23 -8.39 17.04
C ALA A 190 -9.13 -9.34 18.23
N ALA A 191 -8.70 -8.86 19.41
CA ALA A 191 -8.60 -9.68 20.62
C ALA A 191 -9.96 -10.22 21.07
N VAL A 192 -11.01 -9.42 21.05
CA VAL A 192 -12.39 -9.85 21.35
C VAL A 192 -12.85 -10.93 20.36
N GLY A 193 -12.57 -10.73 19.05
CA GLY A 193 -12.92 -11.74 18.03
C GLY A 193 -12.23 -13.08 18.27
N ILE A 194 -10.94 -13.10 18.59
CA ILE A 194 -10.19 -14.33 18.89
C ILE A 194 -10.69 -14.97 20.20
N TYR A 195 -10.98 -14.16 21.22
CA TYR A 195 -11.55 -14.64 22.48
C TYR A 195 -12.87 -15.39 22.27
N GLU A 196 -13.79 -14.82 21.48
CA GLU A 196 -15.07 -15.46 21.18
C GLU A 196 -14.89 -16.77 20.39
N VAL A 197 -13.96 -16.83 19.46
CA VAL A 197 -13.61 -18.08 18.76
C VAL A 197 -13.09 -19.12 19.73
N ALA A 198 -12.13 -18.76 20.59
CA ALA A 198 -11.53 -19.68 21.56
C ALA A 198 -12.55 -20.20 22.59
N ARG A 199 -13.55 -19.38 22.94
CA ARG A 199 -14.61 -19.78 23.88
C ARG A 199 -15.61 -20.78 23.29
N HIS A 200 -15.73 -20.83 21.96
CA HIS A 200 -16.68 -21.71 21.26
C HIS A 200 -16.04 -22.98 20.67
N LEU A 201 -14.74 -23.13 20.79
CA LEU A 201 -13.99 -24.34 20.44
C LEU A 201 -13.76 -25.23 21.65
#